data_f2ee070a056b326342d8c11b6d9dc272
#
_entry.id   f2ee070a056b326342d8c11b6d9dc272
#
_cell.length_a   1.000
_cell.length_b   1.000
_cell.length_c   1.000
_cell.angle_alpha   90.00
_cell.angle_beta   90.00
_cell.angle_gamma   90.00
#
_symmetry.space_group_name_H-M   'P 1'
#
loop_
_entity.id
_entity.type
_entity.pdbx_description
1 polymer ?
#
loop_
_entity_poly.entity_id
_entity_poly.type
_entity_poly.pdbx_seq_one_letter_code
_entity_poly.pdbx_strand_id
1 'polypeptide(L)'
;MNTDYIALAKAFLVKQRLCQTCGIVCNYGLSLALRKPLVHFYPPILMLEPTNICNLHCPLCLTGNGKLLRPKGMMSLSLFQKICREVQDKIGMLILWNQGEPFLNPDFYAMLEFAAKQKFYTMTSTNASLELNIERLVKSGLHKIIISMDGITAETYNKYRINGNFELVLKNMQDLVLMKEKLHSSKPYIVWQFLIMKHNENEIEEVQKMAKELKIDKLEFKTTQIYSSEDITFLPSNHKYSRYLQEGNIFTLKTKVKNRCRRLWTQPVINWDGEMNICCYDKNGSIKIGNIQEHSFSELWWGEKMQKMRKEVLINRAKYDICRNCGEGIVQKIKTVKSER
;
A
#
# COMPACT_ATOMS: atom_id res chain seq x y z
N MET A 1 -15.03 -8.56 17.95
CA MET A 1 -14.60 -8.80 16.53
C MET A 1 -14.15 -7.44 15.97
N ASN A 2 -12.97 -7.34 15.35
CA ASN A 2 -12.39 -6.05 14.95
C ASN A 2 -13.28 -5.38 13.88
N THR A 3 -13.68 -4.13 14.09
CA THR A 3 -14.57 -3.34 13.20
C THR A 3 -14.05 -3.24 11.76
N ASP A 4 -12.72 -3.25 11.58
CA ASP A 4 -12.06 -3.27 10.27
C ASP A 4 -12.36 -4.56 9.47
N TYR A 5 -12.31 -5.73 10.12
CA TYR A 5 -12.65 -6.99 9.45
C TYR A 5 -14.12 -7.09 9.09
N ILE A 6 -15.00 -6.52 9.91
CA ILE A 6 -16.45 -6.47 9.61
C ILE A 6 -16.70 -5.59 8.39
N ALA A 7 -16.08 -4.40 8.34
CA ALA A 7 -16.24 -3.49 7.21
C ALA A 7 -15.68 -4.10 5.91
N LEU A 8 -14.53 -4.76 6.00
CA LEU A 8 -13.94 -5.48 4.87
C LEU A 8 -14.86 -6.61 4.39
N ALA A 9 -15.34 -7.44 5.33
CA ALA A 9 -16.26 -8.52 4.99
C ALA A 9 -17.52 -8.01 4.30
N LYS A 10 -18.14 -6.93 4.81
CA LYS A 10 -19.34 -6.32 4.20
C LYS A 10 -19.09 -5.89 2.75
N ALA A 11 -17.92 -5.35 2.42
CA ALA A 11 -17.60 -4.94 1.05
C ALA A 11 -17.52 -6.13 0.08
N PHE A 12 -17.16 -7.33 0.58
CA PHE A 12 -17.08 -8.55 -0.22
C PHE A 12 -18.34 -9.43 -0.17
N LEU A 13 -19.24 -9.19 0.76
CA LEU A 13 -20.53 -9.95 0.87
C LEU A 13 -21.54 -9.60 -0.23
N VAL A 14 -21.29 -8.60 -1.06
CA VAL A 14 -22.05 -8.41 -2.30
C VAL A 14 -21.84 -9.66 -3.16
N LYS A 15 -22.93 -10.35 -3.53
CA LYS A 15 -22.90 -11.68 -4.19
C LYS A 15 -21.89 -11.77 -5.35
N GLN A 16 -21.87 -10.76 -6.22
CA GLN A 16 -20.98 -10.75 -7.38
C GLN A 16 -19.50 -10.61 -6.97
N ARG A 17 -19.18 -9.75 -6.01
CA ARG A 17 -17.81 -9.56 -5.50
C ARG A 17 -17.29 -10.81 -4.77
N LEU A 18 -18.16 -11.48 -4.02
CA LEU A 18 -17.81 -12.73 -3.34
C LEU A 18 -17.47 -13.84 -4.37
N CYS A 19 -18.30 -13.99 -5.38
CA CYS A 19 -18.08 -14.94 -6.46
C CYS A 19 -16.74 -14.66 -7.19
N GLN A 20 -16.48 -13.41 -7.56
CA GLN A 20 -15.20 -12.98 -8.16
C GLN A 20 -14.01 -13.33 -7.24
N THR A 21 -14.13 -13.02 -5.94
CA THR A 21 -13.04 -13.25 -4.97
C THR A 21 -12.75 -14.73 -4.77
N CYS A 22 -13.78 -15.56 -4.58
CA CYS A 22 -13.60 -17.01 -4.45
C CYS A 22 -13.03 -17.60 -5.72
N GLY A 23 -13.58 -17.23 -6.88
CA GLY A 23 -13.15 -17.70 -8.18
C GLY A 23 -11.69 -17.38 -8.48
N ILE A 24 -11.23 -16.15 -8.23
CA ILE A 24 -9.83 -15.77 -8.48
C ILE A 24 -8.86 -16.48 -7.53
N VAL A 25 -9.26 -16.74 -6.27
CA VAL A 25 -8.44 -17.51 -5.33
C VAL A 25 -8.28 -18.96 -5.80
N CYS A 26 -9.38 -19.60 -6.25
CA CYS A 26 -9.32 -20.94 -6.85
C CYS A 26 -8.45 -20.95 -8.11
N ASN A 27 -8.64 -19.97 -9.01
CA ASN A 27 -7.82 -19.84 -10.23
C ASN A 27 -6.34 -19.69 -9.91
N TYR A 28 -6.00 -18.91 -8.88
CA TYR A 28 -4.61 -18.78 -8.45
C TYR A 28 -4.03 -20.11 -7.96
N GLY A 29 -4.77 -20.86 -7.13
CA GLY A 29 -4.36 -22.18 -6.65
C GLY A 29 -4.12 -23.16 -7.81
N LEU A 30 -5.06 -23.24 -8.76
CA LEU A 30 -4.93 -24.06 -9.96
C LEU A 30 -3.77 -23.60 -10.86
N SER A 31 -3.56 -22.29 -11.00
CA SER A 31 -2.44 -21.73 -11.75
C SER A 31 -1.09 -22.18 -11.20
N LEU A 32 -0.96 -22.24 -9.87
CA LEU A 32 0.25 -22.73 -9.21
C LEU A 32 0.48 -24.22 -9.44
N ALA A 33 -0.57 -25.02 -9.37
CA ALA A 33 -0.50 -26.47 -9.56
C ALA A 33 -0.14 -26.83 -11.01
N LEU A 34 -0.81 -26.18 -11.98
CA LEU A 34 -0.67 -26.50 -13.40
C LEU A 34 0.46 -25.72 -14.10
N ARG A 35 1.11 -24.75 -13.42
CA ARG A 35 2.08 -23.84 -14.02
C ARG A 35 1.56 -23.08 -15.25
N LYS A 36 0.26 -22.82 -15.29
CA LYS A 36 -0.44 -22.10 -16.36
C LYS A 36 -1.27 -20.96 -15.75
N PRO A 37 -1.30 -19.76 -16.36
CA PRO A 37 -2.14 -18.69 -15.86
C PRO A 37 -3.63 -18.98 -16.13
N LEU A 38 -4.40 -19.25 -15.09
CA LEU A 38 -5.84 -19.36 -15.13
C LEU A 38 -6.43 -18.12 -14.47
N VAL A 39 -7.11 -17.29 -15.23
CA VAL A 39 -7.69 -16.03 -14.73
C VAL A 39 -9.02 -15.78 -15.44
N HIS A 40 -10.12 -16.25 -14.83
CA HIS A 40 -11.47 -16.09 -15.36
C HIS A 40 -12.31 -15.08 -14.56
N PHE A 41 -11.73 -14.53 -13.48
CA PHE A 41 -12.43 -13.64 -12.56
C PHE A 41 -11.68 -12.31 -12.40
N TYR A 42 -12.41 -11.27 -12.02
CA TYR A 42 -11.82 -9.97 -11.66
C TYR A 42 -11.01 -10.05 -10.38
N PRO A 43 -9.99 -9.18 -10.21
CA PRO A 43 -9.24 -9.11 -8.97
C PRO A 43 -10.13 -8.58 -7.84
N PRO A 44 -9.96 -9.05 -6.59
CA PRO A 44 -10.72 -8.52 -5.46
C PRO A 44 -10.30 -7.11 -5.04
N ILE A 45 -9.10 -6.70 -5.39
CA ILE A 45 -8.47 -5.45 -4.97
C ILE A 45 -7.97 -4.70 -6.20
N LEU A 46 -8.15 -3.38 -6.22
CA LEU A 46 -7.53 -2.49 -7.19
C LEU A 46 -6.74 -1.41 -6.45
N MET A 47 -5.49 -1.21 -6.84
CA MET A 47 -4.68 -0.10 -6.34
C MET A 47 -4.74 1.04 -7.36
N LEU A 48 -5.12 2.22 -6.90
CA LEU A 48 -5.12 3.46 -7.66
C LEU A 48 -4.13 4.43 -7.04
N GLU A 49 -3.34 5.09 -7.87
CA GLU A 49 -2.37 6.10 -7.44
C GLU A 49 -2.98 7.49 -7.61
N PRO A 50 -3.43 8.16 -6.54
CA PRO A 50 -4.01 9.51 -6.66
C PRO A 50 -3.00 10.54 -7.16
N THR A 51 -1.74 10.38 -6.82
CA THR A 51 -0.61 11.19 -7.27
C THR A 51 0.70 10.46 -7.02
N ASN A 52 1.74 10.81 -7.77
CA ASN A 52 3.11 10.41 -7.48
C ASN A 52 3.99 11.59 -7.00
N ILE A 53 3.37 12.73 -6.67
CA ILE A 53 4.03 13.88 -6.05
C ILE A 53 4.04 13.69 -4.53
N CYS A 54 5.14 14.04 -3.87
CA CYS A 54 5.29 13.98 -2.42
C CYS A 54 5.98 15.23 -1.90
N ASN A 55 5.61 15.66 -0.69
CA ASN A 55 6.23 16.76 0.04
C ASN A 55 7.49 16.34 0.81
N LEU A 56 7.76 15.01 0.94
CA LEU A 56 8.92 14.49 1.66
C LEU A 56 10.04 14.02 0.72
N HIS A 57 11.27 13.97 1.26
CA HIS A 57 12.49 13.54 0.55
C HIS A 57 13.11 12.27 1.18
N CYS A 58 12.28 11.27 1.50
CA CYS A 58 12.74 10.03 2.12
C CYS A 58 13.79 9.32 1.26
N PRO A 59 15.00 8.99 1.77
CA PRO A 59 16.12 8.48 0.98
C PRO A 59 15.86 7.17 0.23
N LEU A 60 15.11 6.23 0.82
CA LEU A 60 14.80 4.94 0.21
C LEU A 60 13.53 4.95 -0.67
N CYS A 61 12.88 6.11 -0.83
CA CYS A 61 11.68 6.24 -1.63
C CYS A 61 12.02 6.83 -3.00
N LEU A 62 11.67 6.15 -4.11
CA LEU A 62 11.98 6.65 -5.44
C LEU A 62 11.38 8.03 -5.73
N THR A 63 10.18 8.31 -5.21
CA THR A 63 9.59 9.65 -5.28
C THR A 63 10.36 10.66 -4.44
N GLY A 64 10.70 10.30 -3.21
CA GLY A 64 11.38 11.19 -2.26
C GLY A 64 12.81 11.52 -2.65
N ASN A 65 13.58 10.55 -3.16
CA ASN A 65 14.98 10.74 -3.56
C ASN A 65 15.15 11.22 -5.01
N GLY A 66 14.03 11.50 -5.71
CA GLY A 66 14.05 12.02 -7.08
C GLY A 66 14.41 11.00 -8.17
N LYS A 67 14.50 9.70 -7.83
CA LYS A 67 14.85 8.62 -8.78
C LYS A 67 13.64 7.99 -9.48
N LEU A 68 12.43 8.54 -9.29
CA LEU A 68 11.24 8.10 -10.01
C LEU A 68 11.30 8.58 -11.46
N LEU A 69 11.29 7.63 -12.41
CA LEU A 69 11.47 7.93 -13.84
C LEU A 69 10.16 8.35 -14.55
N ARG A 70 9.00 8.09 -13.94
CA ARG A 70 7.70 8.47 -14.50
C ARG A 70 7.45 9.98 -14.35
N PRO A 71 6.72 10.60 -15.28
CA PRO A 71 6.27 11.99 -15.13
C PRO A 71 5.54 12.18 -13.80
N LYS A 72 5.68 13.36 -13.19
CA LYS A 72 4.92 13.74 -12.00
C LYS A 72 3.52 14.20 -12.40
N GLY A 73 2.51 13.81 -11.60
CA GLY A 73 1.14 14.24 -11.86
C GLY A 73 0.14 13.76 -10.81
N MET A 74 -1.13 14.06 -11.09
CA MET A 74 -2.27 13.76 -10.21
C MET A 74 -3.41 13.17 -11.04
N MET A 75 -4.05 12.13 -10.51
CA MET A 75 -5.25 11.55 -11.11
C MET A 75 -6.40 12.55 -11.02
N SER A 76 -7.10 12.81 -12.11
CA SER A 76 -8.30 13.63 -12.08
C SER A 76 -9.46 12.88 -11.43
N LEU A 77 -10.37 13.62 -10.80
CA LEU A 77 -11.59 13.04 -10.24
C LEU A 77 -12.42 12.33 -11.31
N SER A 78 -12.47 12.84 -12.53
CA SER A 78 -13.20 12.24 -13.66
C SER A 78 -12.64 10.86 -14.05
N LEU A 79 -11.31 10.74 -14.15
CA LEU A 79 -10.65 9.46 -14.43
C LEU A 79 -10.90 8.45 -13.29
N PHE A 80 -10.76 8.90 -12.03
CA PHE A 80 -11.06 8.08 -10.86
C PHE A 80 -12.49 7.54 -10.88
N GLN A 81 -13.46 8.41 -11.16
CA GLN A 81 -14.87 8.03 -11.24
C GLN A 81 -15.17 7.08 -12.40
N LYS A 82 -14.54 7.29 -13.57
CA LYS A 82 -14.64 6.38 -14.72
C LYS A 82 -14.21 4.96 -14.31
N ILE A 83 -13.02 4.84 -13.70
CA ILE A 83 -12.49 3.55 -13.25
C ILE A 83 -13.42 2.90 -12.23
N CYS A 84 -13.84 3.65 -11.21
CA CYS A 84 -14.72 3.13 -10.15
C CYS A 84 -16.04 2.60 -10.70
N ARG A 85 -16.71 3.33 -11.62
CA ARG A 85 -17.96 2.90 -12.23
C ARG A 85 -17.81 1.61 -13.03
N GLU A 86 -16.68 1.44 -13.72
CA GLU A 86 -16.41 0.23 -14.53
C GLU A 86 -16.25 -1.02 -13.66
N VAL A 87 -15.73 -0.87 -12.44
CA VAL A 87 -15.36 -2.01 -11.59
C VAL A 87 -16.22 -2.17 -10.33
N GLN A 88 -17.22 -1.30 -10.09
CA GLN A 88 -17.94 -1.21 -8.81
C GLN A 88 -18.60 -2.52 -8.35
N ASP A 89 -19.13 -3.33 -9.28
CA ASP A 89 -19.83 -4.59 -8.93
C ASP A 89 -18.89 -5.80 -8.88
N LYS A 90 -17.63 -5.62 -9.27
CA LYS A 90 -16.67 -6.69 -9.49
C LYS A 90 -15.55 -6.70 -8.44
N ILE A 91 -15.10 -5.52 -8.03
CA ILE A 91 -13.99 -5.31 -7.08
C ILE A 91 -14.54 -4.80 -5.76
N GLY A 92 -14.06 -5.38 -4.65
CA GLY A 92 -14.54 -5.02 -3.30
C GLY A 92 -13.70 -3.96 -2.62
N MET A 93 -12.42 -3.82 -2.96
CA MET A 93 -11.48 -2.99 -2.22
C MET A 93 -10.66 -2.10 -3.13
N LEU A 94 -10.54 -0.82 -2.76
CA LEU A 94 -9.63 0.13 -3.36
C LEU A 94 -8.49 0.47 -2.39
N ILE A 95 -7.26 0.37 -2.89
CA ILE A 95 -6.05 0.85 -2.23
C ILE A 95 -5.68 2.17 -2.90
N LEU A 96 -5.76 3.27 -2.17
CA LEU A 96 -5.64 4.63 -2.73
C LEU A 96 -4.27 5.25 -2.38
N TRP A 97 -3.23 4.59 -2.79
CA TRP A 97 -1.83 5.08 -2.83
C TRP A 97 -0.97 4.11 -3.67
N ASN A 98 0.15 4.57 -4.17
CA ASN A 98 1.23 3.75 -4.74
C ASN A 98 2.57 4.44 -4.51
N GLN A 99 2.80 5.56 -5.17
CA GLN A 99 3.86 6.52 -4.93
C GLN A 99 3.23 7.85 -4.50
N GLY A 100 4.06 8.81 -4.05
CA GLY A 100 3.57 10.14 -3.67
C GLY A 100 2.82 10.18 -2.32
N GLU A 101 2.23 11.35 -2.06
CA GLU A 101 1.38 11.61 -0.90
C GLU A 101 -0.05 11.88 -1.38
N PRO A 102 -1.01 11.00 -1.12
CA PRO A 102 -2.37 11.10 -1.65
C PRO A 102 -3.07 12.42 -1.33
N PHE A 103 -2.84 12.98 -0.14
CA PHE A 103 -3.51 14.21 0.29
C PHE A 103 -2.98 15.48 -0.39
N LEU A 104 -1.93 15.39 -1.20
CA LEU A 104 -1.53 16.47 -2.10
C LEU A 104 -2.43 16.60 -3.33
N ASN A 105 -3.20 15.56 -3.66
CA ASN A 105 -4.21 15.66 -4.70
C ASN A 105 -5.44 16.41 -4.15
N PRO A 106 -5.79 17.59 -4.71
CA PRO A 106 -6.91 18.41 -4.20
C PRO A 106 -8.26 17.70 -4.26
N ASP A 107 -8.41 16.74 -5.18
CA ASP A 107 -9.63 15.96 -5.35
C ASP A 107 -9.69 14.73 -4.43
N PHE A 108 -8.67 14.48 -3.60
CA PHE A 108 -8.56 13.20 -2.88
C PHE A 108 -9.71 12.94 -1.93
N TYR A 109 -10.18 13.96 -1.20
CA TYR A 109 -11.37 13.81 -0.35
C TYR A 109 -12.63 13.46 -1.16
N ALA A 110 -12.82 14.09 -2.32
CA ALA A 110 -13.93 13.78 -3.21
C ALA A 110 -13.83 12.34 -3.78
N MET A 111 -12.62 11.86 -4.05
CA MET A 111 -12.39 10.46 -4.43
C MET A 111 -12.80 9.50 -3.33
N LEU A 112 -12.44 9.78 -2.06
CA LEU A 112 -12.84 8.97 -0.90
C LEU A 112 -14.36 8.91 -0.75
N GLU A 113 -15.00 10.07 -0.79
CA GLU A 113 -16.46 10.23 -0.68
C GLU A 113 -17.20 9.49 -1.81
N PHE A 114 -16.69 9.60 -3.05
CA PHE A 114 -17.24 8.88 -4.19
C PHE A 114 -17.10 7.37 -4.04
N ALA A 115 -15.91 6.87 -3.67
CA ALA A 115 -15.67 5.45 -3.47
C ALA A 115 -16.55 4.85 -2.35
N ALA A 116 -16.77 5.60 -1.28
CA ALA A 116 -17.67 5.20 -0.20
C ALA A 116 -19.13 5.07 -0.69
N LYS A 117 -19.63 6.02 -1.49
CA LYS A 117 -20.97 5.95 -2.13
C LYS A 117 -21.12 4.71 -3.02
N GLN A 118 -20.03 4.28 -3.69
CA GLN A 118 -19.98 3.06 -4.51
C GLN A 118 -19.77 1.78 -3.67
N LYS A 119 -19.79 1.88 -2.33
CA LYS A 119 -19.66 0.77 -1.38
C LYS A 119 -18.33 -0.01 -1.51
N PHE A 120 -17.26 0.64 -1.96
CA PHE A 120 -15.92 0.04 -1.87
C PHE A 120 -15.42 0.07 -0.42
N TYR A 121 -14.69 -0.97 -0.02
CA TYR A 121 -13.78 -0.84 1.11
C TYR A 121 -12.57 -0.04 0.66
N THR A 122 -12.30 1.09 1.30
CA THR A 122 -11.20 1.99 0.94
C THR A 122 -10.12 2.01 1.99
N MET A 123 -8.86 2.02 1.56
CA MET A 123 -7.74 2.28 2.44
C MET A 123 -6.73 3.18 1.76
N THR A 124 -6.04 4.00 2.56
CA THR A 124 -4.96 4.87 2.10
C THR A 124 -3.77 4.81 3.04
N SER A 125 -2.63 5.30 2.57
CA SER A 125 -1.44 5.54 3.38
C SER A 125 -0.98 6.98 3.17
N THR A 126 -0.60 7.64 4.26
CA THR A 126 -0.14 9.03 4.26
C THR A 126 1.10 9.19 5.14
N ASN A 127 1.92 10.15 4.82
CA ASN A 127 2.99 10.61 5.71
C ASN A 127 2.44 11.56 6.80
N ALA A 128 1.22 12.07 6.61
CA ALA A 128 0.50 12.99 7.52
C ALA A 128 1.30 14.26 7.90
N SER A 129 2.37 14.60 7.17
CA SER A 129 3.19 15.79 7.38
C SER A 129 2.69 16.96 6.51
N LEU A 130 1.40 17.21 6.57
CA LEU A 130 0.67 18.29 5.91
C LEU A 130 -0.66 18.52 6.66
N GLU A 131 -1.25 19.69 6.48
CA GLU A 131 -2.56 19.99 7.08
C GLU A 131 -3.64 19.08 6.50
N LEU A 132 -4.32 18.33 7.39
CA LEU A 132 -5.42 17.44 7.03
C LEU A 132 -6.75 18.02 7.52
N ASN A 133 -7.76 17.99 6.68
CA ASN A 133 -9.14 18.24 7.12
C ASN A 133 -9.67 16.99 7.83
N ILE A 134 -9.39 16.88 9.12
CA ILE A 134 -9.67 15.71 9.95
C ILE A 134 -11.16 15.39 9.99
N GLU A 135 -12.02 16.41 10.13
CA GLU A 135 -13.48 16.19 10.17
C GLU A 135 -13.99 15.61 8.85
N ARG A 136 -13.58 16.20 7.72
CA ARG A 136 -13.93 15.70 6.38
C ARG A 136 -13.38 14.29 6.16
N LEU A 137 -12.17 14.01 6.66
CA LEU A 137 -11.55 12.69 6.58
C LEU A 137 -12.38 11.62 7.29
N VAL A 138 -12.82 11.87 8.53
CA VAL A 138 -13.67 10.94 9.29
C VAL A 138 -15.03 10.76 8.62
N LYS A 139 -15.62 11.84 8.07
CA LYS A 139 -16.92 11.81 7.38
C LYS A 139 -16.84 11.24 5.95
N SER A 140 -15.65 11.15 5.34
CA SER A 140 -15.45 10.71 3.94
C SER A 140 -15.87 9.27 3.66
N GLY A 141 -16.03 8.46 4.72
CA GLY A 141 -16.30 7.03 4.60
C GLY A 141 -15.05 6.16 4.39
N LEU A 142 -13.85 6.73 4.49
CA LEU A 142 -12.58 5.97 4.48
C LEU A 142 -12.60 4.89 5.55
N HIS A 143 -12.26 3.65 5.18
CA HIS A 143 -12.31 2.51 6.11
C HIS A 143 -11.01 2.34 6.91
N LYS A 144 -9.86 2.58 6.27
CA LYS A 144 -8.55 2.42 6.91
C LYS A 144 -7.58 3.50 6.46
N ILE A 145 -6.84 4.05 7.40
CA ILE A 145 -5.72 4.96 7.15
C ILE A 145 -4.44 4.39 7.77
N ILE A 146 -3.38 4.38 6.99
CA ILE A 146 -2.03 4.03 7.45
C ILE A 146 -1.25 5.34 7.56
N ILE A 147 -0.81 5.68 8.76
CA ILE A 147 0.04 6.82 9.02
C ILE A 147 1.48 6.33 9.19
N SER A 148 2.37 6.85 8.35
CA SER A 148 3.77 6.44 8.32
C SER A 148 4.62 7.41 9.14
N MET A 149 4.94 7.03 10.39
CA MET A 149 5.79 7.80 11.31
C MET A 149 6.90 6.89 11.83
N ASP A 150 8.16 7.20 11.48
CA ASP A 150 9.31 6.32 11.67
C ASP A 150 10.31 6.89 12.71
N GLY A 151 9.81 7.46 13.79
CA GLY A 151 10.53 7.99 14.94
C GLY A 151 9.55 8.50 15.98
N ILE A 152 9.97 8.59 17.25
CA ILE A 152 9.17 9.12 18.38
C ILE A 152 9.62 10.51 18.79
N THR A 153 10.69 11.02 18.20
CA THR A 153 11.18 12.39 18.36
C THR A 153 11.36 13.04 16.99
N ALA A 154 11.37 14.37 16.93
CA ALA A 154 11.67 15.10 15.71
C ALA A 154 13.05 14.72 15.15
N GLU A 155 14.04 14.48 16.01
CA GLU A 155 15.39 14.08 15.60
C GLU A 155 15.38 12.73 14.87
N THR A 156 14.82 11.67 15.47
CA THR A 156 14.80 10.33 14.89
C THR A 156 13.88 10.25 13.67
N TYR A 157 12.74 10.92 13.69
CA TYR A 157 11.81 11.01 12.58
C TYR A 157 12.46 11.65 11.35
N ASN A 158 13.15 12.81 11.51
CA ASN A 158 13.74 13.56 10.42
C ASN A 158 14.98 12.89 9.81
N LYS A 159 15.62 11.92 10.47
CA LYS A 159 16.71 11.12 9.88
C LYS A 159 16.26 10.35 8.62
N TYR A 160 15.00 10.02 8.53
CA TYR A 160 14.44 9.34 7.37
C TYR A 160 13.35 10.15 6.64
N ARG A 161 12.45 10.78 7.38
CA ARG A 161 11.35 11.59 6.83
C ARG A 161 11.81 13.02 6.54
N ILE A 162 12.84 13.17 5.69
CA ILE A 162 13.43 14.47 5.36
C ILE A 162 12.35 15.42 4.84
N ASN A 163 12.36 16.67 5.31
CA ASN A 163 11.34 17.70 5.13
C ASN A 163 9.99 17.37 5.80
N GLY A 164 9.96 16.40 6.70
CA GLY A 164 8.77 16.10 7.47
C GLY A 164 8.62 17.01 8.68
N ASN A 165 7.39 17.18 9.14
CA ASN A 165 7.05 17.87 10.37
C ASN A 165 6.50 16.86 11.38
N PHE A 166 7.34 16.44 12.32
CA PHE A 166 7.00 15.45 13.34
C PHE A 166 5.79 15.87 14.18
N GLU A 167 5.80 17.14 14.66
CA GLU A 167 4.74 17.66 15.52
C GLU A 167 3.38 17.66 14.79
N LEU A 168 3.39 17.99 13.51
CA LEU A 168 2.16 17.98 12.71
C LEU A 168 1.64 16.56 12.48
N VAL A 169 2.52 15.58 12.27
CA VAL A 169 2.12 14.17 12.17
C VAL A 169 1.49 13.69 13.46
N LEU A 170 2.12 13.99 14.60
CA LEU A 170 1.62 13.61 15.91
C LEU A 170 0.26 14.28 16.19
N LYS A 171 0.14 15.59 15.90
CA LYS A 171 -1.10 16.34 16.03
C LYS A 171 -2.21 15.72 15.16
N ASN A 172 -1.95 15.43 13.87
CA ASN A 172 -2.93 14.81 12.98
C ASN A 172 -3.39 13.44 13.49
N MET A 173 -2.49 12.65 14.09
CA MET A 173 -2.85 11.36 14.69
C MET A 173 -3.80 11.54 15.90
N GLN A 174 -3.47 12.49 16.79
CA GLN A 174 -4.28 12.80 17.97
C GLN A 174 -5.66 13.35 17.57
N ASP A 175 -5.68 14.35 16.67
CA ASP A 175 -6.91 14.96 16.18
C ASP A 175 -7.83 13.94 15.50
N LEU A 176 -7.24 12.97 14.77
CA LEU A 176 -8.01 11.91 14.12
C LEU A 176 -8.68 10.97 15.14
N VAL A 177 -7.97 10.61 16.21
CA VAL A 177 -8.55 9.80 17.30
C VAL A 177 -9.66 10.58 18.01
N LEU A 178 -9.41 11.83 18.40
CA LEU A 178 -10.38 12.68 19.08
C LEU A 178 -11.64 12.94 18.21
N MET A 179 -11.44 13.19 16.91
CA MET A 179 -12.58 13.40 15.99
C MET A 179 -13.42 12.14 15.82
N LYS A 180 -12.81 10.96 15.77
CA LYS A 180 -13.53 9.67 15.75
C LYS A 180 -14.37 9.50 17.02
N GLU A 181 -13.81 9.81 18.19
CA GLU A 181 -14.54 9.77 19.47
C GLU A 181 -15.70 10.78 19.47
N LYS A 182 -15.46 12.03 19.08
CA LYS A 182 -16.47 13.09 19.00
C LYS A 182 -17.64 12.75 18.08
N LEU A 183 -17.35 12.11 16.94
CA LEU A 183 -18.37 11.73 15.95
C LEU A 183 -18.91 10.31 16.15
N HIS A 184 -18.54 9.63 17.23
CA HIS A 184 -18.88 8.23 17.50
C HIS A 184 -18.62 7.31 16.28
N SER A 185 -17.54 7.59 15.53
CA SER A 185 -17.20 6.88 14.32
C SER A 185 -16.21 5.73 14.58
N SER A 186 -16.55 4.54 14.08
CA SER A 186 -15.60 3.42 14.03
C SER A 186 -14.57 3.53 12.90
N LYS A 187 -14.72 4.53 12.02
CA LYS A 187 -13.87 4.75 10.84
C LYS A 187 -13.19 6.12 10.88
N PRO A 188 -12.02 6.22 10.21
CA PRO A 188 -11.22 5.12 9.68
C PRO A 188 -10.54 4.30 10.79
N TYR A 189 -10.23 3.02 10.51
CA TYR A 189 -9.33 2.22 11.33
C TYR A 189 -7.91 2.76 11.17
N ILE A 190 -7.30 3.24 12.25
CA ILE A 190 -6.02 3.94 12.25
C ILE A 190 -4.89 2.93 12.46
N VAL A 191 -3.97 2.86 11.50
CA VAL A 191 -2.76 2.05 11.61
C VAL A 191 -1.56 2.98 11.65
N TRP A 192 -0.80 2.95 12.73
CA TRP A 192 0.53 3.53 12.74
C TRP A 192 1.51 2.52 12.16
N GLN A 193 2.10 2.84 11.01
CA GLN A 193 3.17 2.04 10.39
C GLN A 193 4.52 2.63 10.78
N PHE A 194 5.36 1.81 11.38
CA PHE A 194 6.71 2.15 11.79
C PHE A 194 7.72 1.29 11.03
N LEU A 195 8.56 1.91 10.22
CA LEU A 195 9.62 1.25 9.46
C LEU A 195 10.86 1.16 10.34
N ILE A 196 11.25 -0.06 10.71
CA ILE A 196 12.42 -0.26 11.58
C ILE A 196 13.70 -0.10 10.76
N MET A 197 14.54 0.83 11.21
CA MET A 197 15.84 1.15 10.64
C MET A 197 16.89 1.25 11.73
N LYS A 198 18.18 1.32 11.38
CA LYS A 198 19.30 1.36 12.32
C LYS A 198 19.18 2.49 13.35
N HIS A 199 18.71 3.66 12.94
CA HIS A 199 18.64 4.85 13.81
C HIS A 199 17.44 4.88 14.77
N ASN A 200 16.44 4.00 14.55
CA ASN A 200 15.21 3.94 15.36
C ASN A 200 14.90 2.55 15.93
N GLU A 201 15.76 1.55 15.72
CA GLU A 201 15.49 0.17 16.18
C GLU A 201 15.42 0.03 17.71
N ASN A 202 15.99 0.99 18.45
CA ASN A 202 15.95 1.02 19.91
C ASN A 202 14.67 1.68 20.47
N GLU A 203 13.86 2.31 19.62
CA GLU A 203 12.62 3.00 20.03
C GLU A 203 11.39 2.09 20.10
N ILE A 204 11.53 0.79 19.79
CA ILE A 204 10.39 -0.12 19.60
C ILE A 204 9.48 -0.20 20.83
N GLU A 205 10.02 -0.22 22.03
CA GLU A 205 9.25 -0.30 23.28
C GLU A 205 8.49 0.98 23.54
N GLU A 206 9.14 2.14 23.38
CA GLU A 206 8.54 3.46 23.52
C GLU A 206 7.46 3.71 22.46
N VAL A 207 7.69 3.30 21.19
CA VAL A 207 6.67 3.32 20.13
C VAL A 207 5.43 2.52 20.51
N GLN A 208 5.62 1.34 21.14
CA GLN A 208 4.49 0.52 21.58
C GLN A 208 3.70 1.19 22.72
N LYS A 209 4.39 1.84 23.65
CA LYS A 209 3.78 2.62 24.74
C LYS A 209 3.01 3.81 24.18
N MET A 210 3.66 4.63 23.35
CA MET A 210 3.07 5.79 22.72
C MET A 210 1.85 5.44 21.86
N ALA A 211 1.87 4.34 21.12
CA ALA A 211 0.72 3.89 20.32
C ALA A 211 -0.50 3.54 21.19
N LYS A 212 -0.30 3.01 22.40
CA LYS A 212 -1.37 2.74 23.37
C LYS A 212 -1.91 4.05 23.95
N GLU A 213 -1.03 4.96 24.38
CA GLU A 213 -1.40 6.27 24.92
C GLU A 213 -2.20 7.10 23.91
N LEU A 214 -1.80 7.09 22.65
CA LEU A 214 -2.50 7.74 21.54
C LEU A 214 -3.79 7.00 21.12
N LYS A 215 -4.10 5.84 21.72
CA LYS A 215 -5.26 5.02 21.39
C LYS A 215 -5.34 4.66 19.88
N ILE A 216 -4.19 4.38 19.26
CA ILE A 216 -4.12 3.95 17.86
C ILE A 216 -4.70 2.55 17.73
N ASP A 217 -5.55 2.30 16.72
CA ASP A 217 -6.21 1.00 16.55
C ASP A 217 -5.22 -0.13 16.30
N LYS A 218 -4.08 0.14 15.62
CA LYS A 218 -3.03 -0.85 15.36
C LYS A 218 -1.67 -0.18 15.16
N LEU A 219 -0.63 -0.68 15.81
CA LEU A 219 0.77 -0.41 15.47
C LEU A 219 1.32 -1.56 14.62
N GLU A 220 1.92 -1.25 13.47
CA GLU A 220 2.48 -2.22 12.55
C GLU A 220 3.95 -1.92 12.22
N PHE A 221 4.84 -2.80 12.64
CA PHE A 221 6.26 -2.71 12.29
C PHE A 221 6.52 -3.29 10.91
N LYS A 222 7.36 -2.58 10.13
CA LYS A 222 7.83 -3.01 8.81
C LYS A 222 9.34 -3.10 8.77
N THR A 223 9.84 -4.00 7.94
CA THR A 223 11.27 -4.11 7.66
C THR A 223 11.64 -3.24 6.48
N THR A 224 12.80 -2.59 6.57
CA THR A 224 13.35 -1.73 5.52
C THR A 224 13.63 -2.54 4.25
N GLN A 225 13.30 -1.96 3.09
CA GLN A 225 13.70 -2.44 1.78
C GLN A 225 14.77 -1.49 1.22
N ILE A 226 15.88 -2.07 0.77
CA ILE A 226 17.01 -1.35 0.17
C ILE A 226 17.13 -1.70 -1.31
N TYR A 227 17.75 -0.82 -2.09
CA TYR A 227 17.86 -0.94 -3.55
C TYR A 227 19.31 -0.89 -4.04
N SER A 228 20.23 -0.36 -3.23
CA SER A 228 21.66 -0.26 -3.53
C SER A 228 22.51 -0.62 -2.31
N SER A 229 23.81 -0.76 -2.49
CA SER A 229 24.78 -0.96 -1.39
C SER A 229 24.87 0.24 -0.45
N GLU A 230 24.64 1.45 -0.94
CA GLU A 230 24.63 2.69 -0.13
C GLU A 230 23.50 2.68 0.89
N ASP A 231 22.38 2.03 0.56
CA ASP A 231 21.20 1.95 1.41
C ASP A 231 21.40 1.05 2.64
N ILE A 232 22.50 0.27 2.70
CA ILE A 232 22.82 -0.65 3.82
C ILE A 232 22.87 0.10 5.16
N THR A 233 23.27 1.37 5.14
CA THR A 233 23.34 2.23 6.33
C THR A 233 22.00 2.37 7.06
N PHE A 234 20.89 2.14 6.37
CA PHE A 234 19.54 2.15 6.95
C PHE A 234 19.11 0.81 7.55
N LEU A 235 19.83 -0.30 7.25
CA LEU A 235 19.43 -1.60 7.77
C LEU A 235 19.64 -1.66 9.30
N PRO A 236 18.66 -2.22 10.05
CA PRO A 236 18.80 -2.38 11.49
C PRO A 236 19.99 -3.29 11.80
N SER A 237 20.72 -2.95 12.90
CA SER A 237 21.82 -3.75 13.41
C SER A 237 21.33 -5.09 13.94
N ASN A 238 20.12 -5.10 14.51
CA ASN A 238 19.47 -6.32 14.94
C ASN A 238 18.89 -7.06 13.73
N HIS A 239 19.54 -8.16 13.33
CA HIS A 239 19.11 -8.97 12.19
C HIS A 239 17.67 -9.48 12.26
N LYS A 240 17.06 -9.59 13.45
CA LYS A 240 15.65 -9.95 13.61
C LYS A 240 14.72 -9.00 12.85
N TYR A 241 15.09 -7.73 12.73
CA TYR A 241 14.30 -6.69 12.08
C TYR A 241 14.67 -6.49 10.60
N SER A 242 15.73 -7.16 10.10
CA SER A 242 16.13 -7.11 8.70
C SER A 242 15.49 -8.24 7.89
N ARG A 243 15.10 -7.94 6.65
CA ARG A 243 14.70 -8.95 5.66
C ARG A 243 15.89 -9.54 4.90
N TYR A 244 17.09 -8.99 5.11
CA TYR A 244 18.31 -9.37 4.42
C TYR A 244 19.28 -10.10 5.35
N LEU A 245 20.07 -11.01 4.76
CA LEU A 245 21.38 -11.43 5.24
C LEU A 245 22.37 -10.45 4.67
N GLN A 246 23.34 -10.02 5.47
CA GLN A 246 24.39 -9.11 5.06
C GLN A 246 25.74 -9.79 5.28
N GLU A 247 26.57 -9.79 4.23
CA GLU A 247 27.97 -10.25 4.24
C GLU A 247 28.82 -9.15 3.60
N GLY A 248 29.48 -8.35 4.43
CA GLY A 248 30.19 -7.13 3.99
C GLY A 248 29.20 -6.15 3.32
N ASN A 249 29.46 -5.79 2.07
CA ASN A 249 28.62 -4.91 1.25
C ASN A 249 27.58 -5.67 0.41
N ILE A 250 27.51 -7.00 0.53
CA ILE A 250 26.55 -7.82 -0.18
C ILE A 250 25.34 -8.06 0.73
N PHE A 251 24.13 -7.90 0.19
CA PHE A 251 22.89 -8.20 0.87
C PHE A 251 22.02 -9.12 0.01
N THR A 252 21.46 -10.13 0.64
CA THR A 252 20.57 -11.09 0.00
C THR A 252 19.29 -11.26 0.82
N LEU A 253 18.16 -11.52 0.17
CA LEU A 253 16.93 -11.82 0.89
C LEU A 253 17.09 -13.09 1.72
N LYS A 254 16.65 -13.08 2.97
CA LYS A 254 16.63 -14.27 3.87
C LYS A 254 15.82 -15.44 3.32
N THR A 255 14.93 -15.19 2.39
CA THR A 255 14.07 -16.19 1.76
C THR A 255 14.21 -16.15 0.24
N LYS A 256 14.38 -17.33 -0.37
CA LYS A 256 14.38 -17.45 -1.83
C LYS A 256 13.04 -17.00 -2.42
N VAL A 257 13.10 -16.20 -3.46
CA VAL A 257 11.93 -15.79 -4.24
C VAL A 257 11.38 -17.01 -4.98
N LYS A 258 10.17 -17.43 -4.65
CA LYS A 258 9.50 -18.58 -5.29
C LYS A 258 8.80 -18.12 -6.57
N ASN A 259 8.68 -19.02 -7.58
CA ASN A 259 7.98 -18.78 -8.84
C ASN A 259 6.45 -18.73 -8.63
N ARG A 260 6.00 -17.73 -7.88
CA ARG A 260 4.60 -17.45 -7.58
C ARG A 260 4.45 -15.98 -7.20
N CYS A 261 3.31 -15.38 -7.54
CA CYS A 261 2.99 -14.02 -7.13
C CYS A 261 1.47 -13.85 -7.02
N ARG A 262 0.94 -13.74 -5.80
CA ARG A 262 -0.50 -13.54 -5.59
C ARG A 262 -0.98 -12.22 -6.20
N ARG A 263 -0.17 -11.14 -6.13
CA ARG A 263 -0.58 -9.79 -6.59
C ARG A 263 -0.98 -9.76 -8.06
N LEU A 264 -0.33 -10.53 -8.93
CA LEU A 264 -0.70 -10.61 -10.35
C LEU A 264 -2.09 -11.19 -10.61
N TRP A 265 -2.69 -11.86 -9.61
CA TRP A 265 -4.07 -12.38 -9.66
C TRP A 265 -5.04 -11.53 -8.86
N THR A 266 -4.56 -10.73 -7.89
CA THR A 266 -5.46 -10.13 -6.91
C THR A 266 -5.37 -8.62 -6.79
N GLN A 267 -4.32 -7.96 -7.32
CA GLN A 267 -4.06 -6.55 -7.01
C GLN A 267 -3.28 -5.85 -8.13
N PRO A 268 -3.89 -5.56 -9.27
CA PRO A 268 -3.30 -4.68 -10.29
C PRO A 268 -3.22 -3.24 -9.77
N VAL A 269 -2.40 -2.44 -10.45
CA VAL A 269 -2.17 -1.03 -10.13
C VAL A 269 -2.51 -0.18 -11.34
N ILE A 270 -3.23 0.92 -11.16
CA ILE A 270 -3.42 1.96 -12.15
C ILE A 270 -2.79 3.24 -11.58
N ASN A 271 -1.86 3.80 -12.31
CA ASN A 271 -1.16 5.03 -11.98
C ASN A 271 -2.05 6.26 -12.21
N TRP A 272 -1.57 7.42 -11.78
CA TRP A 272 -2.30 8.70 -11.86
C TRP A 272 -2.72 9.09 -13.30
N ASP A 273 -1.95 8.65 -14.30
CA ASP A 273 -2.15 8.91 -15.74
C ASP A 273 -3.01 7.85 -16.45
N GLY A 274 -3.54 6.88 -15.70
CA GLY A 274 -4.33 5.78 -16.25
C GLY A 274 -3.52 4.58 -16.73
N GLU A 275 -2.19 4.62 -16.71
CA GLU A 275 -1.35 3.48 -17.07
C GLU A 275 -1.51 2.33 -16.06
N MET A 276 -1.85 1.15 -16.56
CA MET A 276 -1.94 -0.06 -15.76
C MET A 276 -0.59 -0.76 -15.69
N ASN A 277 -0.11 -0.97 -14.48
CA ASN A 277 1.12 -1.70 -14.19
C ASN A 277 0.81 -3.06 -13.58
N ILE A 278 1.80 -3.94 -13.62
CA ILE A 278 1.67 -5.30 -13.10
C ILE A 278 1.53 -5.36 -11.57
N CYS A 279 2.20 -4.48 -10.82
CA CYS A 279 2.15 -4.43 -9.36
C CYS A 279 2.80 -3.16 -8.79
N CYS A 280 2.61 -2.92 -7.49
CA CYS A 280 3.16 -1.77 -6.76
C CYS A 280 4.70 -1.79 -6.57
N TYR A 281 5.38 -2.88 -6.90
CA TYR A 281 6.85 -2.92 -6.90
C TYR A 281 7.44 -2.37 -8.20
N ASP A 282 6.66 -2.30 -9.28
CA ASP A 282 7.04 -1.62 -10.51
C ASP A 282 6.76 -0.12 -10.40
N LYS A 283 7.52 0.55 -9.53
CA LYS A 283 7.33 1.96 -9.19
C LYS A 283 7.56 2.88 -10.39
N ASN A 284 8.47 2.49 -11.29
CA ASN A 284 8.80 3.23 -12.50
C ASN A 284 7.86 2.93 -13.68
N GLY A 285 6.94 1.97 -13.55
CA GLY A 285 6.06 1.58 -14.65
C GLY A 285 6.82 1.00 -15.84
N SER A 286 7.88 0.23 -15.55
CA SER A 286 8.75 -0.35 -16.59
C SER A 286 8.05 -1.46 -17.37
N ILE A 287 7.02 -2.08 -16.79
CA ILE A 287 6.22 -3.14 -17.42
C ILE A 287 4.78 -2.64 -17.59
N LYS A 288 4.58 -1.88 -18.66
CA LYS A 288 3.27 -1.29 -19.00
C LYS A 288 2.34 -2.32 -19.62
N ILE A 289 1.14 -2.46 -19.05
CA ILE A 289 0.09 -3.32 -19.59
C ILE A 289 -0.70 -2.58 -20.66
N GLY A 290 -1.07 -1.34 -20.41
CA GLY A 290 -1.80 -0.43 -21.27
C GLY A 290 -2.50 0.65 -20.45
N ASN A 291 -3.25 1.55 -21.11
CA ASN A 291 -3.90 2.70 -20.48
C ASN A 291 -5.42 2.51 -20.40
N ILE A 292 -6.01 2.74 -19.21
CA ILE A 292 -7.45 2.63 -18.95
C ILE A 292 -8.27 3.72 -19.67
N GLN A 293 -7.62 4.73 -20.19
CA GLN A 293 -8.29 5.76 -20.99
C GLN A 293 -8.55 5.26 -22.42
N GLU A 294 -7.73 4.33 -22.93
CA GLU A 294 -7.78 3.76 -24.28
C GLU A 294 -8.48 2.40 -24.33
N HIS A 295 -8.36 1.63 -23.26
CA HIS A 295 -8.89 0.27 -23.14
C HIS A 295 -9.76 0.13 -21.90
N SER A 296 -10.71 -0.80 -21.92
CA SER A 296 -11.46 -1.18 -20.73
C SER A 296 -10.57 -1.93 -19.71
N PHE A 297 -10.98 -1.91 -18.44
CA PHE A 297 -10.28 -2.68 -17.40
C PHE A 297 -10.23 -4.17 -17.73
N SER A 298 -11.30 -4.70 -18.33
CA SER A 298 -11.36 -6.12 -18.74
C SER A 298 -10.35 -6.45 -19.82
N GLU A 299 -10.21 -5.63 -20.86
CA GLU A 299 -9.23 -5.83 -21.93
C GLU A 299 -7.80 -5.84 -21.38
N LEU A 300 -7.47 -4.90 -20.46
CA LEU A 300 -6.16 -4.85 -19.81
C LEU A 300 -5.94 -6.07 -18.89
N TRP A 301 -6.94 -6.42 -18.08
CA TRP A 301 -6.82 -7.48 -17.06
C TRP A 301 -6.64 -8.88 -17.67
N TRP A 302 -7.36 -9.18 -18.75
CA TRP A 302 -7.25 -10.46 -19.48
C TRP A 302 -6.35 -10.39 -20.71
N GLY A 303 -5.82 -9.21 -21.05
CA GLY A 303 -5.00 -8.97 -22.22
C GLY A 303 -3.71 -9.79 -22.26
N GLU A 304 -3.17 -9.95 -23.44
CA GLU A 304 -2.02 -10.80 -23.73
C GLU A 304 -0.79 -10.45 -22.88
N LYS A 305 -0.50 -9.14 -22.71
CA LYS A 305 0.65 -8.68 -21.91
C LYS A 305 0.56 -9.14 -20.44
N MET A 306 -0.63 -9.03 -19.83
CA MET A 306 -0.85 -9.48 -18.46
C MET A 306 -0.79 -11.00 -18.34
N GLN A 307 -1.33 -11.73 -19.31
CA GLN A 307 -1.26 -13.20 -19.34
C GLN A 307 0.17 -13.70 -19.54
N LYS A 308 0.95 -13.06 -20.42
CA LYS A 308 2.38 -13.34 -20.61
C LYS A 308 3.14 -13.16 -19.32
N MET A 309 2.93 -12.04 -18.62
CA MET A 309 3.58 -11.76 -17.34
C MET A 309 3.25 -12.80 -16.28
N ARG A 310 1.98 -13.21 -16.16
CA ARG A 310 1.55 -14.28 -15.24
C ARG A 310 2.25 -15.59 -15.56
N LYS A 311 2.30 -15.98 -16.83
CA LYS A 311 2.97 -17.21 -17.30
C LYS A 311 4.47 -17.18 -16.96
N GLU A 312 5.16 -16.10 -17.27
CA GLU A 312 6.59 -15.97 -17.02
C GLU A 312 6.95 -16.01 -15.54
N VAL A 313 6.15 -15.40 -14.68
CA VAL A 313 6.35 -15.43 -13.20
C VAL A 313 6.15 -16.83 -12.62
N LEU A 314 5.25 -17.64 -13.18
CA LEU A 314 5.07 -19.05 -12.77
C LEU A 314 6.26 -19.94 -13.16
N ILE A 315 7.01 -19.55 -14.19
CA ILE A 315 8.18 -20.30 -14.70
C ILE A 315 9.46 -19.80 -14.04
N ASN A 316 9.74 -18.50 -14.15
CA ASN A 316 10.95 -17.87 -13.64
C ASN A 316 10.68 -16.43 -13.20
N ARG A 317 10.22 -16.24 -11.95
CA ARG A 317 9.96 -14.91 -11.38
C ARG A 317 11.22 -14.06 -11.27
N ALA A 318 12.37 -14.67 -11.02
CA ALA A 318 13.64 -13.98 -10.87
C ALA A 318 14.18 -13.34 -12.17
N LYS A 319 13.54 -13.61 -13.32
CA LYS A 319 13.82 -12.93 -14.60
C LYS A 319 13.65 -11.41 -14.48
N TYR A 320 12.73 -10.97 -13.62
CA TYR A 320 12.41 -9.55 -13.44
C TYR A 320 13.12 -8.96 -12.23
N ASP A 321 13.86 -7.87 -12.43
CA ASP A 321 14.64 -7.20 -11.36
C ASP A 321 13.76 -6.77 -10.20
N ILE A 322 12.59 -6.19 -10.49
CA ILE A 322 11.60 -5.80 -9.47
C ILE A 322 11.13 -6.97 -8.61
N CYS A 323 11.20 -8.20 -9.13
CA CYS A 323 10.81 -9.41 -8.42
C CYS A 323 11.95 -10.01 -7.57
N ARG A 324 13.22 -9.78 -7.92
CA ARG A 324 14.37 -10.33 -7.19
C ARG A 324 14.45 -9.81 -5.75
N ASN A 325 14.10 -8.55 -5.54
CA ASN A 325 14.09 -7.88 -4.24
C ASN A 325 12.68 -7.70 -3.65
N CYS A 326 11.70 -8.47 -4.16
CA CYS A 326 10.31 -8.34 -3.73
C CYS A 326 10.04 -9.05 -2.41
N GLY A 327 9.47 -8.33 -1.44
CA GLY A 327 9.08 -8.88 -0.14
C GLY A 327 7.76 -9.69 -0.13
N GLU A 328 7.11 -9.89 -1.28
CA GLU A 328 5.86 -10.67 -1.35
C GLU A 328 6.11 -12.14 -1.03
N GLY A 329 5.43 -12.60 0.02
CA GLY A 329 5.59 -13.96 0.53
C GLY A 329 6.68 -14.13 1.59
N ILE A 330 7.38 -13.06 1.98
CA ILE A 330 8.27 -13.05 3.14
C ILE A 330 7.42 -12.89 4.40
N VAL A 331 7.45 -13.89 5.28
CA VAL A 331 6.77 -13.82 6.59
C VAL A 331 7.66 -13.04 7.54
N GLN A 332 7.21 -11.88 7.97
CA GLN A 332 7.88 -11.08 9.01
C GLN A 332 7.32 -11.47 10.38
N LYS A 333 8.18 -11.97 11.26
CA LYS A 333 7.81 -12.36 12.64
C LYS A 333 7.98 -11.21 13.65
N ILE A 334 7.64 -9.98 13.26
CA ILE A 334 7.67 -8.84 14.19
C ILE A 334 6.28 -8.71 14.81
N LYS A 335 6.21 -8.72 16.16
CA LYS A 335 4.94 -8.61 16.88
C LYS A 335 4.28 -7.26 16.56
N THR A 336 3.07 -7.30 16.02
CA THR A 336 2.19 -6.13 15.92
C THR A 336 1.45 -5.95 17.24
N VAL A 337 1.25 -4.70 17.65
CA VAL A 337 0.42 -4.37 18.82
C VAL A 337 -0.96 -3.95 18.30
N LYS A 338 -2.00 -4.50 18.89
CA LYS A 338 -3.40 -4.07 18.67
C LYS A 338 -3.88 -3.40 19.93
N SER A 339 -4.64 -2.33 19.80
CA SER A 339 -5.40 -1.79 20.91
C SER A 339 -6.53 -2.76 21.27
N GLU A 340 -6.70 -3.03 22.54
CA GLU A 340 -7.82 -3.77 23.08
C GLU A 340 -9.04 -2.81 23.21
N ARG A 341 -9.67 -2.47 22.08
CA ARG A 341 -10.95 -1.75 22.07
C ARG A 341 -12.10 -2.69 21.75
#